data_57dd83f844b552337662242c4adcfccb
#
_entry.id   57dd83f844b552337662242c4adcfccb
#
_cell.length_a   1.000
_cell.length_b   1.000
_cell.length_c   1.000
_cell.angle_alpha   90.00
_cell.angle_beta   90.00
_cell.angle_gamma   90.00
#
_symmetry.space_group_name_H-M   'P 1'
#
loop_
_entity.id
_entity.type
_entity.pdbx_description
1 polymer ?
#
loop_
_entity_poly.entity_id
_entity_poly.type
_entity_poly.pdbx_seq_one_letter_code
_entity_poly.pdbx_strand_id
1 'polypeptide(L)'
;MNTNRKHENSGFPSLIQMSNPVADLVSRRDAMKLGLVGAGGLLMANSLGMPTLGAAAPAVTAAAKGGAKAKSVIQIWLWGGASHLETFDPKPEAGMEYCGPLNQPIETNVKGMRICELLPLLAKQADKYSLIRSMTHGNNGHETAAYMVQTGRNAGAGDTYPCIGAVVSLFKGYEAGYKGLVPPYIVLTAPQGRFSEAGFLGGKYKPFATGGDPAKVPFVVEGIVAQGITEKRQEARRDFLGRINTLENSMRDDPRLVSSAECRKQAYELILGDGGKVFDCSSEKDTLREQYGLTTFGQSCLVARRLVERGVPYITINYQGWDTHKDHFPAMRRKLPELDKGLATLLQDLQDHGLLESTIVWCCGEFGRTPKVDTEAPWNGGRGHYGKVFSALVAGGGLKAGQVIGSSDAKGELVKDRPVYPVDFIGTMYGLLGIDPNANLPHPQGKEVRVMASAEEGAKSGGLLKELV
;
A
#
# COMPACT_ATOMS: atom_id res chain seq x y z
N MET A 1 19.56 43.19 57.58
CA MET A 1 20.35 43.83 56.51
C MET A 1 19.86 43.25 55.21
N ASN A 2 19.19 44.11 54.46
CA ASN A 2 18.62 43.82 53.10
C ASN A 2 19.74 43.62 52.07
N THR A 3 19.60 42.62 51.16
CA THR A 3 20.08 42.77 49.81
C THR A 3 19.20 41.93 48.89
N ASN A 4 18.33 42.65 48.19
CA ASN A 4 17.60 42.21 46.98
C ASN A 4 18.60 41.81 45.87
N ARG A 5 18.42 40.63 45.26
CA ARG A 5 18.92 40.36 43.91
C ARG A 5 17.74 40.11 42.96
N LYS A 6 17.59 41.03 42.04
CA LYS A 6 16.69 40.98 40.90
C LYS A 6 17.06 39.82 39.96
N HIS A 7 16.10 38.99 39.61
CA HIS A 7 16.20 38.10 38.48
C HIS A 7 15.88 38.89 37.20
N GLU A 8 16.86 39.02 36.34
CA GLU A 8 16.65 39.50 34.96
C GLU A 8 16.00 38.41 34.13
N ASN A 9 14.79 38.70 33.61
CA ASN A 9 14.11 37.93 32.59
C ASN A 9 14.76 38.24 31.25
N SER A 10 15.49 37.29 30.66
CA SER A 10 15.88 37.32 29.26
C SER A 10 14.68 36.87 28.40
N GLY A 11 13.95 37.85 27.87
CA GLY A 11 12.87 37.63 26.91
C GLY A 11 13.42 37.09 25.57
N PHE A 12 12.90 35.99 25.13
CA PHE A 12 13.03 35.57 23.75
C PHE A 12 12.21 36.50 22.86
N PRO A 13 12.73 36.92 21.67
CA PRO A 13 11.97 37.75 20.74
C PRO A 13 10.83 36.96 20.13
N SER A 14 9.63 37.53 20.17
CA SER A 14 8.41 37.08 19.53
C SER A 14 8.66 36.90 18.03
N LEU A 15 8.25 35.73 17.49
CA LEU A 15 8.15 35.43 16.09
C LEU A 15 7.33 36.51 15.37
N ILE A 16 8.00 37.26 14.49
CA ILE A 16 7.39 38.16 13.55
C ILE A 16 6.48 37.35 12.64
N GLN A 17 5.18 37.59 12.71
CA GLN A 17 4.21 37.15 11.71
C GLN A 17 4.62 37.81 10.38
N MET A 18 5.27 37.04 9.50
CA MET A 18 5.40 37.42 8.11
C MET A 18 4.03 37.25 7.44
N SER A 19 3.30 38.34 7.35
CA SER A 19 2.16 38.46 6.46
C SER A 19 2.62 38.23 5.02
N ASN A 20 1.97 37.31 4.32
CA ASN A 20 2.24 36.97 2.94
C ASN A 20 1.72 38.12 2.03
N PRO A 21 2.58 38.95 1.42
CA PRO A 21 2.13 40.17 0.73
C PRO A 21 1.51 39.93 -0.65
N VAL A 22 1.30 38.67 -1.04
CA VAL A 22 0.76 38.32 -2.38
C VAL A 22 -0.74 38.02 -2.39
N ALA A 23 -1.37 37.88 -1.22
CA ALA A 23 -2.80 37.50 -1.13
C ALA A 23 -3.79 38.65 -1.39
N ASP A 24 -3.35 39.92 -1.33
CA ASP A 24 -4.25 41.09 -1.35
C ASP A 24 -4.27 41.91 -2.65
N LEU A 25 -3.61 41.43 -3.74
CA LEU A 25 -3.45 42.25 -4.96
C LEU A 25 -4.19 41.74 -6.20
N VAL A 26 -4.93 40.64 -6.15
CA VAL A 26 -5.67 40.14 -7.34
C VAL A 26 -7.17 40.22 -7.08
N SER A 27 -7.83 41.21 -7.70
CA SER A 27 -9.29 41.29 -7.69
C SER A 27 -9.91 40.10 -8.45
N ARG A 28 -11.16 39.71 -8.10
CA ARG A 28 -11.89 38.64 -8.83
C ARG A 28 -11.98 38.94 -10.33
N ARG A 29 -11.92 40.20 -10.73
CA ARG A 29 -11.96 40.67 -12.12
C ARG A 29 -10.61 40.44 -12.81
N ASP A 30 -9.49 40.57 -12.08
CA ASP A 30 -8.14 40.34 -12.59
C ASP A 30 -7.84 38.84 -12.65
N ALA A 31 -8.34 38.04 -11.73
CA ALA A 31 -8.28 36.59 -11.81
C ALA A 31 -9.02 36.03 -13.03
N MET A 32 -10.18 36.60 -13.38
CA MET A 32 -10.88 36.25 -14.62
C MET A 32 -10.12 36.68 -15.88
N LYS A 33 -9.46 37.82 -15.87
CA LYS A 33 -8.62 38.28 -17.01
C LYS A 33 -7.39 37.41 -17.19
N LEU A 34 -6.74 36.99 -16.09
CA LEU A 34 -5.62 36.04 -16.11
C LEU A 34 -6.04 34.67 -16.63
N GLY A 35 -7.23 34.20 -16.25
CA GLY A 35 -7.82 32.97 -16.80
C GLY A 35 -8.08 33.06 -18.32
N LEU A 36 -8.54 34.19 -18.81
CA LEU A 36 -8.76 34.42 -20.24
C LEU A 36 -7.45 34.55 -21.03
N VAL A 37 -6.42 35.16 -20.46
CA VAL A 37 -5.08 35.25 -21.07
C VAL A 37 -4.39 33.88 -21.10
N GLY A 38 -4.59 33.07 -20.05
CA GLY A 38 -4.10 31.68 -20.01
C GLY A 38 -4.75 30.80 -21.09
N ALA A 39 -6.06 30.93 -21.30
CA ALA A 39 -6.78 30.21 -22.35
C ALA A 39 -6.39 30.69 -23.75
N GLY A 40 -6.19 32.02 -23.95
CA GLY A 40 -5.72 32.60 -25.20
C GLY A 40 -4.26 32.20 -25.53
N GLY A 41 -3.40 32.13 -24.52
CA GLY A 41 -2.00 31.70 -24.68
C GLY A 41 -1.87 30.23 -25.10
N LEU A 42 -2.75 29.35 -24.63
CA LEU A 42 -2.82 27.93 -25.06
C LEU A 42 -3.28 27.78 -26.51
N LEU A 43 -4.19 28.65 -26.98
CA LEU A 43 -4.65 28.65 -28.37
C LEU A 43 -3.58 29.15 -29.34
N MET A 44 -2.76 30.13 -28.92
CA MET A 44 -1.66 30.63 -29.75
C MET A 44 -0.45 29.68 -29.81
N ALA A 45 -0.17 28.92 -28.75
CA ALA A 45 0.89 27.91 -28.74
C ALA A 45 0.60 26.76 -29.76
N ASN A 46 -0.66 26.46 -29.99
CA ASN A 46 -1.07 25.46 -30.99
C ASN A 46 -0.88 25.92 -32.44
N SER A 47 -0.91 27.26 -32.69
CA SER A 47 -0.70 27.82 -34.01
C SER A 47 0.78 28.01 -34.42
N LEU A 48 1.71 27.82 -33.44
CA LEU A 48 3.14 27.99 -33.65
C LEU A 48 3.91 26.66 -33.81
N GLY A 49 3.22 25.55 -34.06
CA GLY A 49 3.86 24.28 -34.39
C GLY A 49 4.71 23.64 -33.27
N MET A 50 4.47 24.00 -32.02
CA MET A 50 5.11 23.30 -30.90
C MET A 50 4.60 21.86 -30.81
N PRO A 51 5.47 20.86 -30.63
CA PRO A 51 5.03 19.47 -30.58
C PRO A 51 4.02 19.27 -29.45
N THR A 52 2.80 18.88 -29.81
CA THR A 52 1.77 18.47 -28.84
C THR A 52 2.30 17.28 -28.06
N LEU A 53 2.53 17.43 -26.78
CA LEU A 53 2.77 16.34 -25.80
C LEU A 53 1.49 15.49 -25.63
N GLY A 54 1.10 14.87 -26.71
CA GLY A 54 -0.07 14.01 -26.80
C GLY A 54 0.24 12.74 -27.57
N ALA A 55 1.39 12.10 -27.29
CA ALA A 55 1.56 10.72 -27.69
C ALA A 55 0.59 9.89 -26.86
N ALA A 56 -0.40 9.26 -27.54
CA ALA A 56 -1.16 8.17 -26.94
C ALA A 56 -0.14 7.20 -26.33
N ALA A 57 -0.28 6.90 -25.04
CA ALA A 57 0.60 5.93 -24.40
C ALA A 57 0.56 4.65 -25.24
N PRO A 58 1.71 4.08 -25.64
CA PRO A 58 1.72 2.86 -26.42
C PRO A 58 0.95 1.79 -25.62
N ALA A 59 0.09 1.04 -26.30
CA ALA A 59 -0.65 -0.05 -25.69
C ALA A 59 0.36 -1.01 -25.03
N VAL A 60 0.29 -1.14 -23.70
CA VAL A 60 1.21 -1.98 -22.95
C VAL A 60 0.80 -3.42 -23.12
N THR A 61 1.39 -4.10 -24.12
CA THR A 61 1.07 -5.48 -24.49
C THR A 61 2.13 -6.49 -24.03
N ALA A 62 2.91 -6.17 -23.00
CA ALA A 62 3.95 -7.07 -22.51
C ALA A 62 3.38 -8.12 -21.55
N ALA A 63 2.85 -9.22 -22.10
CA ALA A 63 2.55 -10.42 -21.32
C ALA A 63 3.83 -11.25 -21.10
N ALA A 64 4.07 -11.69 -19.86
CA ALA A 64 5.14 -12.64 -19.58
C ALA A 64 4.93 -13.98 -20.31
N LYS A 65 6.03 -14.61 -20.75
CA LYS A 65 6.00 -15.96 -21.32
C LYS A 65 5.60 -16.96 -20.24
N GLY A 66 4.39 -17.49 -20.29
CA GLY A 66 3.80 -18.40 -19.32
C GLY A 66 2.59 -17.75 -18.66
N GLY A 67 1.41 -18.29 -18.84
CA GLY A 67 0.14 -17.68 -18.43
C GLY A 67 0.13 -17.20 -16.97
N ALA A 68 -0.61 -16.12 -16.71
CA ALA A 68 -0.77 -15.58 -15.35
C ALA A 68 -1.42 -16.62 -14.43
N LYS A 69 -0.78 -16.93 -13.31
CA LYS A 69 -1.34 -17.79 -12.25
C LYS A 69 -2.21 -16.94 -11.30
N ALA A 70 -1.74 -15.72 -10.97
CA ALA A 70 -2.45 -14.81 -10.10
C ALA A 70 -3.26 -13.77 -10.88
N LYS A 71 -4.43 -13.42 -10.34
CA LYS A 71 -5.33 -12.38 -10.85
C LYS A 71 -5.38 -11.15 -9.95
N SER A 72 -5.24 -11.37 -8.65
CA SER A 72 -5.37 -10.32 -7.62
C SER A 72 -4.24 -10.41 -6.60
N VAL A 73 -3.99 -9.29 -5.93
CA VAL A 73 -3.03 -9.17 -4.82
C VAL A 73 -3.73 -8.52 -3.62
N ILE A 74 -3.59 -9.12 -2.45
CA ILE A 74 -3.90 -8.49 -1.17
C ILE A 74 -2.59 -8.25 -0.44
N GLN A 75 -2.23 -6.99 -0.27
CA GLN A 75 -1.11 -6.55 0.52
C GLN A 75 -1.58 -6.17 1.92
N ILE A 76 -1.06 -6.85 2.94
CA ILE A 76 -1.22 -6.45 4.34
C ILE A 76 0.06 -5.71 4.73
N TRP A 77 -0.06 -4.39 4.85
CA TRP A 77 1.06 -3.52 5.15
C TRP A 77 1.11 -3.19 6.63
N LEU A 78 2.15 -3.69 7.30
CA LEU A 78 2.38 -3.50 8.73
C LEU A 78 3.18 -2.21 8.94
N TRP A 79 2.50 -1.06 8.74
CA TRP A 79 3.12 0.26 8.80
C TRP A 79 3.76 0.56 10.14
N GLY A 80 5.06 0.85 10.09
CA GLY A 80 5.90 1.05 11.25
C GLY A 80 6.95 -0.05 11.41
N GLY A 81 6.86 -1.14 10.65
CA GLY A 81 7.81 -2.26 10.66
C GLY A 81 7.57 -3.25 11.81
N ALA A 82 6.98 -4.39 11.49
CA ALA A 82 6.78 -5.46 12.47
C ALA A 82 8.10 -6.16 12.81
N SER A 83 8.31 -6.45 14.09
CA SER A 83 9.46 -7.24 14.52
C SER A 83 9.37 -8.67 14.02
N HIS A 84 10.45 -9.15 13.40
CA HIS A 84 10.54 -10.52 12.94
C HIS A 84 10.61 -11.53 14.10
N LEU A 85 11.20 -11.14 15.25
CA LEU A 85 11.32 -12.01 16.41
C LEU A 85 9.97 -12.32 17.06
N GLU A 86 9.09 -11.33 17.15
CA GLU A 86 7.76 -11.49 17.73
C GLU A 86 6.68 -11.83 16.68
N THR A 87 7.08 -12.14 15.44
CA THR A 87 6.13 -12.59 14.40
C THR A 87 6.54 -13.95 13.83
N PHE A 88 7.36 -13.96 12.78
CA PHE A 88 7.55 -15.13 11.93
C PHE A 88 8.94 -15.77 12.06
N ASP A 89 9.87 -15.15 12.79
CA ASP A 89 11.25 -15.68 12.98
C ASP A 89 11.70 -15.63 14.45
N PRO A 90 10.99 -16.30 15.37
CA PRO A 90 11.31 -16.26 16.81
C PRO A 90 12.67 -16.90 17.10
N LYS A 91 13.41 -16.31 18.07
CA LYS A 91 14.74 -16.73 18.51
C LYS A 91 14.80 -16.95 20.02
N PRO A 92 14.06 -17.91 20.59
CA PRO A 92 14.01 -18.10 22.05
C PRO A 92 15.37 -18.41 22.65
N GLU A 93 16.26 -19.04 21.89
CA GLU A 93 17.60 -19.41 22.30
C GLU A 93 18.58 -18.22 22.38
N ALA A 94 18.19 -17.04 21.83
CA ALA A 94 19.00 -15.82 21.89
C ALA A 94 19.03 -15.15 23.26
N GLY A 95 18.14 -15.56 24.17
CA GLY A 95 18.04 -15.04 25.51
C GLY A 95 17.08 -13.84 25.66
N MET A 96 16.77 -13.52 26.91
CA MET A 96 15.76 -12.51 27.26
C MET A 96 16.05 -11.10 26.75
N GLU A 97 17.31 -10.76 26.55
CA GLU A 97 17.70 -9.46 25.98
C GLU A 97 17.32 -9.30 24.50
N TYR A 98 17.00 -10.42 23.81
CA TYR A 98 16.55 -10.44 22.41
C TYR A 98 15.06 -10.76 22.30
N CYS A 99 14.60 -11.88 22.87
CA CYS A 99 13.21 -12.31 22.71
C CYS A 99 12.24 -11.71 23.72
N GLY A 100 12.73 -11.10 24.81
CA GLY A 100 11.89 -10.54 25.85
C GLY A 100 10.89 -11.55 26.43
N PRO A 101 9.70 -11.11 26.87
CA PRO A 101 8.70 -11.99 27.49
C PRO A 101 7.83 -12.78 26.49
N LEU A 102 8.09 -12.70 25.18
CA LEU A 102 7.46 -13.51 24.12
C LEU A 102 8.47 -14.53 23.58
N ASN A 103 8.84 -15.46 24.41
CA ASN A 103 9.94 -16.41 24.19
C ASN A 103 9.51 -17.87 24.11
N GLN A 104 8.22 -18.15 23.96
CA GLN A 104 7.66 -19.49 23.85
C GLN A 104 7.01 -19.73 22.48
N PRO A 105 7.81 -19.72 21.38
CA PRO A 105 7.26 -19.91 20.05
C PRO A 105 6.54 -21.26 19.95
N ILE A 106 5.48 -21.27 19.16
CA ILE A 106 4.65 -22.47 18.95
C ILE A 106 5.01 -23.15 17.62
N GLU A 107 4.92 -24.48 17.62
CA GLU A 107 5.00 -25.27 16.41
C GLU A 107 3.77 -25.04 15.54
N THR A 108 3.98 -25.05 14.22
CA THR A 108 2.89 -24.98 13.26
C THR A 108 2.49 -26.37 12.76
N ASN A 109 1.44 -26.45 11.93
CA ASN A 109 1.08 -27.71 11.25
C ASN A 109 2.11 -28.11 10.15
N VAL A 110 3.14 -27.28 9.89
CA VAL A 110 4.28 -27.62 9.04
C VAL A 110 5.46 -27.93 9.92
N LYS A 111 5.97 -29.16 9.85
CA LYS A 111 7.06 -29.65 10.70
C LYS A 111 8.31 -28.76 10.63
N GLY A 112 8.80 -28.33 11.79
CA GLY A 112 10.00 -27.49 11.92
C GLY A 112 9.77 -25.99 11.65
N MET A 113 8.54 -25.57 11.37
CA MET A 113 8.19 -24.17 11.28
C MET A 113 7.57 -23.71 12.59
N ARG A 114 8.27 -22.85 13.33
CA ARG A 114 7.78 -22.19 14.55
C ARG A 114 7.49 -20.72 14.28
N ILE A 115 6.47 -20.17 14.91
CA ILE A 115 6.12 -18.75 14.89
C ILE A 115 5.80 -18.26 16.31
N CYS A 116 5.58 -16.97 16.48
CA CYS A 116 5.24 -16.38 17.77
C CYS A 116 4.05 -17.06 18.43
N GLU A 117 4.10 -17.25 19.74
CA GLU A 117 3.06 -17.85 20.60
C GLU A 117 1.70 -17.14 20.50
N LEU A 118 1.66 -15.88 20.08
CA LEU A 118 0.44 -15.08 19.91
C LEU A 118 -0.23 -15.24 18.53
N LEU A 119 0.23 -16.19 17.72
CA LEU A 119 -0.28 -16.46 16.36
C LEU A 119 -0.84 -17.90 16.23
N PRO A 120 -1.68 -18.40 17.15
CA PRO A 120 -2.11 -19.79 17.17
C PRO A 120 -3.02 -20.19 16.01
N LEU A 121 -3.78 -19.27 15.41
CA LEU A 121 -4.64 -19.56 14.26
C LEU A 121 -3.81 -19.70 12.99
N LEU A 122 -2.82 -18.82 12.77
CA LEU A 122 -1.86 -18.94 11.68
C LEU A 122 -1.00 -20.19 11.81
N ALA A 123 -0.61 -20.58 13.04
CA ALA A 123 0.15 -21.81 13.26
C ALA A 123 -0.58 -23.05 12.75
N LYS A 124 -1.91 -23.09 12.84
CA LYS A 124 -2.75 -24.18 12.31
C LYS A 124 -2.94 -24.16 10.80
N GLN A 125 -2.47 -23.15 10.11
CA GLN A 125 -2.66 -22.93 8.68
C GLN A 125 -1.36 -22.68 7.92
N ALA A 126 -0.21 -23.07 8.48
CA ALA A 126 1.09 -22.87 7.85
C ALA A 126 1.24 -23.64 6.52
N ASP A 127 0.42 -24.65 6.31
CA ASP A 127 0.25 -25.35 5.03
C ASP A 127 -0.40 -24.51 3.93
N LYS A 128 -0.90 -23.31 4.22
CA LYS A 128 -1.48 -22.37 3.23
C LYS A 128 -0.57 -21.21 2.86
N TYR A 129 0.50 -20.99 3.62
CA TYR A 129 1.43 -19.87 3.39
C TYR A 129 2.88 -20.30 3.50
N SER A 130 3.77 -19.46 3.04
CA SER A 130 5.21 -19.59 3.23
C SER A 130 5.78 -18.35 3.92
N LEU A 131 6.92 -18.50 4.59
CA LEU A 131 7.61 -17.44 5.30
C LEU A 131 8.93 -17.11 4.59
N ILE A 132 9.22 -15.83 4.47
CA ILE A 132 10.52 -15.31 4.06
C ILE A 132 11.13 -14.70 5.32
N ARG A 133 12.24 -15.31 5.83
CA ARG A 133 12.92 -14.88 7.06
C ARG A 133 14.20 -14.09 6.81
N SER A 134 14.46 -13.78 5.56
CA SER A 134 15.69 -13.15 5.09
C SER A 134 15.48 -11.91 4.23
N MET A 135 14.32 -11.25 4.40
CA MET A 135 14.12 -9.95 3.77
C MET A 135 15.15 -8.94 4.27
N THR A 136 15.74 -8.17 3.36
CA THR A 136 16.77 -7.17 3.70
C THR A 136 16.85 -6.05 2.68
N HIS A 137 17.23 -4.85 3.12
CA HIS A 137 17.63 -3.73 2.27
C HIS A 137 18.56 -2.74 3.00
N GLY A 138 18.74 -2.89 4.32
CA GLY A 138 19.67 -2.10 5.13
C GLY A 138 19.22 -0.67 5.44
N ASN A 139 18.03 -0.23 5.04
CA ASN A 139 17.51 1.12 5.29
C ASN A 139 16.62 1.15 6.53
N ASN A 140 16.82 2.15 7.40
CA ASN A 140 16.08 2.31 8.65
C ASN A 140 15.16 3.55 8.68
N GLY A 141 15.01 4.28 7.60
CA GLY A 141 14.08 5.41 7.49
C GLY A 141 12.72 4.94 6.94
N HIS A 142 11.61 5.25 7.63
CA HIS A 142 10.27 4.82 7.23
C HIS A 142 9.97 5.09 5.75
N GLU A 143 10.10 6.34 5.33
CA GLU A 143 9.72 6.78 3.99
C GLU A 143 10.59 6.14 2.90
N THR A 144 11.91 6.07 3.14
CA THR A 144 12.86 5.51 2.17
C THR A 144 12.79 3.98 2.13
N ALA A 145 12.61 3.31 3.26
CA ALA A 145 12.42 1.87 3.34
C ALA A 145 11.08 1.45 2.71
N ALA A 146 9.99 2.16 3.02
CA ALA A 146 8.68 1.93 2.38
C ALA A 146 8.77 2.09 0.86
N TYR A 147 9.48 3.13 0.39
CA TYR A 147 9.70 3.31 -1.03
C TYR A 147 10.42 2.11 -1.66
N MET A 148 11.49 1.61 -1.01
CA MET A 148 12.23 0.43 -1.51
C MET A 148 11.35 -0.82 -1.58
N VAL A 149 10.57 -1.09 -0.54
CA VAL A 149 9.68 -2.28 -0.50
C VAL A 149 8.51 -2.15 -1.46
N GLN A 150 8.03 -0.94 -1.73
CA GLN A 150 6.90 -0.69 -2.63
C GLN A 150 7.29 -0.59 -4.11
N THR A 151 8.55 -0.25 -4.42
CA THR A 151 8.97 0.00 -5.81
C THR A 151 10.10 -0.92 -6.28
N GLY A 152 10.80 -1.58 -5.36
CA GLY A 152 12.04 -2.30 -5.63
C GLY A 152 13.23 -1.37 -5.94
N ARG A 153 13.12 -0.07 -5.70
CA ARG A 153 14.12 0.94 -6.08
C ARG A 153 14.56 1.78 -4.90
N ASN A 154 15.78 2.27 -4.97
CA ASN A 154 16.28 3.21 -3.98
C ASN A 154 15.57 4.57 -4.14
N ALA A 155 15.22 5.21 -3.01
CA ALA A 155 14.82 6.60 -3.03
C ALA A 155 16.02 7.47 -3.40
N GLY A 156 15.85 8.40 -4.34
CA GLY A 156 16.95 9.26 -4.81
C GLY A 156 16.47 10.55 -5.46
N ALA A 157 17.43 11.36 -5.91
CA ALA A 157 17.16 12.52 -6.72
C ALA A 157 16.83 12.05 -8.15
N GLY A 158 15.62 12.30 -8.60
CA GLY A 158 15.18 11.94 -9.95
C GLY A 158 13.70 11.61 -9.99
N ASP A 159 13.35 10.67 -10.83
CA ASP A 159 11.96 10.28 -11.02
C ASP A 159 11.39 9.57 -9.78
N THR A 160 10.14 9.87 -9.45
CA THR A 160 9.38 9.08 -8.47
C THR A 160 8.79 7.88 -9.18
N TYR A 161 9.27 6.69 -8.84
CA TYR A 161 8.81 5.44 -9.46
C TYR A 161 7.44 5.01 -8.92
N PRO A 162 6.63 4.33 -9.76
CA PRO A 162 5.34 3.81 -9.33
C PRO A 162 5.51 2.66 -8.33
N CYS A 163 4.62 2.59 -7.34
CA CYS A 163 4.52 1.45 -6.43
C CYS A 163 3.93 0.21 -7.15
N ILE A 164 4.08 -0.97 -6.53
CA ILE A 164 3.58 -2.24 -7.05
C ILE A 164 2.12 -2.15 -7.49
N GLY A 165 1.25 -1.58 -6.64
CA GLY A 165 -0.17 -1.47 -6.94
C GLY A 165 -0.47 -0.61 -8.17
N ALA A 166 0.30 0.47 -8.38
CA ALA A 166 0.18 1.30 -9.57
C ALA A 166 0.65 0.57 -10.83
N VAL A 167 1.74 -0.21 -10.74
CA VAL A 167 2.20 -1.06 -11.86
C VAL A 167 1.16 -2.14 -12.16
N VAL A 168 0.63 -2.82 -11.14
CA VAL A 168 -0.44 -3.82 -11.36
C VAL A 168 -1.68 -3.16 -11.95
N SER A 169 -2.05 -1.96 -11.51
CA SER A 169 -3.16 -1.20 -12.10
C SER A 169 -2.93 -0.83 -13.57
N LEU A 170 -1.68 -0.56 -13.98
CA LEU A 170 -1.34 -0.33 -15.38
C LEU A 170 -1.55 -1.60 -16.22
N PHE A 171 -1.04 -2.74 -15.78
CA PHE A 171 -1.02 -3.98 -16.56
C PHE A 171 -2.29 -4.85 -16.42
N LYS A 172 -3.12 -4.62 -15.41
CA LYS A 172 -4.33 -5.40 -15.08
C LYS A 172 -5.58 -4.55 -14.87
N GLY A 173 -5.45 -3.23 -14.97
CA GLY A 173 -6.55 -2.29 -14.79
C GLY A 173 -7.41 -2.09 -16.05
N TYR A 174 -8.06 -0.96 -16.13
CA TYR A 174 -9.05 -0.65 -17.16
C TYR A 174 -8.49 -0.77 -18.58
N GLU A 175 -7.26 -0.29 -18.82
CA GLU A 175 -6.61 -0.37 -20.14
C GLU A 175 -6.24 -1.81 -20.54
N ALA A 176 -6.09 -2.69 -19.55
CA ALA A 176 -5.86 -4.12 -19.76
C ALA A 176 -7.15 -4.95 -19.76
N GLY A 177 -8.31 -4.29 -19.80
CA GLY A 177 -9.62 -4.96 -19.92
C GLY A 177 -10.34 -5.24 -18.60
N TYR A 178 -9.89 -4.72 -17.47
CA TYR A 178 -10.65 -4.75 -16.23
C TYR A 178 -11.95 -3.96 -16.38
N LYS A 179 -13.08 -4.59 -16.03
CA LYS A 179 -14.43 -4.00 -16.16
C LYS A 179 -15.16 -3.87 -14.83
N GLY A 180 -14.41 -3.95 -13.71
CA GLY A 180 -15.01 -3.82 -12.39
C GLY A 180 -15.52 -2.40 -12.14
N LEU A 181 -16.55 -2.30 -11.31
CA LEU A 181 -17.19 -1.03 -10.95
C LEU A 181 -16.36 -0.22 -9.93
N VAL A 182 -15.39 -0.84 -9.27
CA VAL A 182 -14.48 -0.19 -8.32
C VAL A 182 -13.10 -0.02 -8.93
N PRO A 183 -12.31 0.97 -8.50
CA PRO A 183 -10.96 1.18 -9.04
C PRO A 183 -10.07 -0.06 -8.92
N PRO A 184 -9.15 -0.30 -9.89
CA PRO A 184 -8.30 -1.49 -9.91
C PRO A 184 -7.22 -1.51 -8.82
N TYR A 185 -7.00 -0.41 -8.14
CA TYR A 185 -6.09 -0.29 -6.99
C TYR A 185 -6.80 0.38 -5.82
N ILE A 186 -7.02 -0.37 -4.74
CA ILE A 186 -7.72 0.07 -3.53
C ILE A 186 -6.75 0.07 -2.35
N VAL A 187 -6.76 1.12 -1.54
CA VAL A 187 -6.15 1.15 -0.21
C VAL A 187 -7.26 1.25 0.83
N LEU A 188 -7.37 0.23 1.67
CA LEU A 188 -8.35 0.21 2.76
C LEU A 188 -7.86 1.06 3.92
N THR A 189 -8.74 1.97 4.34
CA THR A 189 -8.55 3.04 5.31
C THR A 189 -7.65 4.17 4.81
N ALA A 190 -6.57 4.50 5.51
CA ALA A 190 -5.69 5.61 5.19
C ALA A 190 -4.63 5.25 4.14
N PRO A 191 -4.24 6.17 3.26
CA PRO A 191 -3.14 5.96 2.32
C PRO A 191 -1.80 5.76 3.05
N GLN A 192 -0.86 5.10 2.38
CA GLN A 192 0.45 4.74 2.93
C GLN A 192 1.52 5.85 2.84
N GLY A 193 1.13 7.09 2.69
CA GLY A 193 2.05 8.20 2.46
C GLY A 193 2.41 8.37 0.98
N ARG A 194 3.32 9.31 0.69
CA ARG A 194 3.59 9.75 -0.69
C ARG A 194 4.28 8.72 -1.58
N PHE A 195 5.03 7.78 -1.01
CA PHE A 195 5.78 6.78 -1.78
C PHE A 195 4.94 5.58 -2.22
N SER A 196 3.75 5.42 -1.69
CA SER A 196 2.79 4.39 -2.12
C SER A 196 1.88 4.88 -3.25
N GLU A 197 2.35 5.81 -4.06
CA GLU A 197 1.59 6.45 -5.12
C GLU A 197 2.02 5.98 -6.52
N ALA A 198 1.36 6.52 -7.54
CA ALA A 198 1.58 6.12 -8.93
C ALA A 198 2.89 6.64 -9.54
N GLY A 199 3.66 7.47 -8.83
CA GLY A 199 4.88 8.05 -9.36
C GLY A 199 4.67 8.75 -10.70
N PHE A 200 5.59 8.57 -11.65
CA PHE A 200 5.50 9.18 -12.97
C PHE A 200 4.37 8.63 -13.87
N LEU A 201 3.71 7.53 -13.50
CA LEU A 201 2.53 7.05 -14.22
C LEU A 201 1.33 7.99 -14.08
N GLY A 202 1.33 8.84 -13.05
CA GLY A 202 0.32 9.89 -12.86
C GLY A 202 -0.97 9.42 -12.17
N GLY A 203 -1.89 10.39 -11.99
CA GLY A 203 -3.08 10.25 -11.13
C GLY A 203 -4.03 9.12 -11.49
N LYS A 204 -4.07 8.68 -12.74
CA LYS A 204 -4.92 7.58 -13.21
C LYS A 204 -4.63 6.25 -12.51
N TYR A 205 -3.38 6.03 -12.11
CA TYR A 205 -2.93 4.79 -11.47
C TYR A 205 -2.74 4.92 -9.95
N LYS A 206 -3.17 6.06 -9.38
CA LYS A 206 -3.17 6.25 -7.93
C LYS A 206 -4.15 5.29 -7.25
N PRO A 207 -3.83 4.85 -6.02
CA PRO A 207 -4.78 4.08 -5.24
C PRO A 207 -6.02 4.92 -4.90
N PHE A 208 -7.17 4.25 -4.92
CA PHE A 208 -8.37 4.78 -4.29
C PHE A 208 -8.32 4.41 -2.80
N ALA A 209 -8.13 5.41 -1.94
CA ALA A 209 -8.17 5.23 -0.49
C ALA A 209 -9.62 5.35 -0.01
N THR A 210 -10.08 4.33 0.73
CA THR A 210 -11.48 4.30 1.18
C THR A 210 -11.77 5.29 2.31
N GLY A 211 -10.75 5.68 3.09
CA GLY A 211 -10.98 6.36 4.36
C GLY A 211 -11.87 5.53 5.29
N GLY A 212 -12.46 6.17 6.29
CA GLY A 212 -13.44 5.58 7.16
C GLY A 212 -12.95 4.39 7.99
N ASP A 213 -13.88 3.66 8.60
CA ASP A 213 -13.60 2.50 9.44
C ASP A 213 -14.48 1.31 9.03
N PRO A 214 -13.92 0.26 8.42
CA PRO A 214 -14.67 -0.94 8.01
C PRO A 214 -15.37 -1.69 9.16
N ALA A 215 -14.94 -1.48 10.41
CA ALA A 215 -15.62 -2.07 11.56
C ALA A 215 -17.00 -1.47 11.83
N LYS A 216 -17.25 -0.27 11.33
CA LYS A 216 -18.54 0.41 11.48
C LYS A 216 -19.56 -0.08 10.45
N VAL A 217 -20.82 -0.18 10.87
CA VAL A 217 -21.94 -0.54 10.00
C VAL A 217 -22.95 0.62 10.02
N PRO A 218 -23.24 1.23 8.86
CA PRO A 218 -22.62 1.00 7.55
C PRO A 218 -21.17 1.49 7.48
N PHE A 219 -20.32 0.82 6.70
CA PHE A 219 -18.99 1.32 6.39
C PHE A 219 -19.12 2.50 5.43
N VAL A 220 -18.76 3.68 5.90
CA VAL A 220 -18.80 4.91 5.10
C VAL A 220 -17.46 5.10 4.40
N VAL A 221 -17.43 4.86 3.09
CA VAL A 221 -16.27 5.12 2.24
C VAL A 221 -16.27 6.61 1.86
N GLU A 222 -15.15 7.28 2.16
CA GLU A 222 -15.00 8.71 1.91
C GLU A 222 -15.13 9.04 0.41
N GLY A 223 -15.94 10.06 0.10
CA GLY A 223 -16.20 10.47 -1.28
C GLY A 223 -17.26 9.65 -2.03
N ILE A 224 -17.61 8.44 -1.56
CA ILE A 224 -18.70 7.64 -2.15
C ILE A 224 -20.02 7.94 -1.47
N VAL A 225 -20.06 8.01 -0.16
CA VAL A 225 -21.26 8.32 0.62
C VAL A 225 -21.12 9.71 1.20
N ALA A 226 -21.80 10.68 0.60
CA ALA A 226 -21.90 12.04 1.15
C ALA A 226 -22.99 12.07 2.22
N GLN A 227 -22.61 12.26 3.49
CA GLN A 227 -23.58 12.39 4.58
C GLN A 227 -24.61 13.49 4.28
N GLY A 228 -25.90 13.16 4.38
CA GLY A 228 -27.00 14.10 4.15
C GLY A 228 -27.31 14.43 2.68
N ILE A 229 -26.67 13.75 1.73
CA ILE A 229 -27.02 13.90 0.31
C ILE A 229 -27.69 12.61 -0.18
N THR A 230 -28.95 12.74 -0.59
CA THR A 230 -29.73 11.62 -1.16
C THR A 230 -29.24 11.27 -2.58
N GLU A 231 -29.47 10.02 -3.02
CA GLU A 231 -29.18 9.58 -4.40
C GLU A 231 -29.80 10.53 -5.43
N LYS A 232 -31.07 10.90 -5.25
CA LYS A 232 -31.78 11.86 -6.10
C LYS A 232 -31.05 13.19 -6.22
N ARG A 233 -30.44 13.66 -5.14
CA ARG A 233 -29.66 14.90 -5.14
C ARG A 233 -28.33 14.74 -5.85
N GLN A 234 -27.70 13.57 -5.73
CA GLN A 234 -26.47 13.25 -6.48
C GLN A 234 -26.75 13.14 -7.98
N GLU A 235 -27.82 12.47 -8.38
CA GLU A 235 -28.27 12.39 -9.78
C GLU A 235 -28.53 13.78 -10.35
N ALA A 236 -29.28 14.63 -9.64
CA ALA A 236 -29.54 15.98 -10.06
C ALA A 236 -28.27 16.83 -10.23
N ARG A 237 -27.27 16.63 -9.35
CA ARG A 237 -25.95 17.28 -9.47
C ARG A 237 -25.18 16.80 -10.69
N ARG A 238 -25.18 15.49 -10.95
CA ARG A 238 -24.58 14.91 -12.17
C ARG A 238 -25.17 15.49 -13.42
N ASP A 239 -26.50 15.51 -13.51
CA ASP A 239 -27.22 16.01 -14.68
C ASP A 239 -27.00 17.51 -14.88
N PHE A 240 -26.97 18.27 -13.80
CA PHE A 240 -26.67 19.71 -13.84
C PHE A 240 -25.22 19.95 -14.35
N LEU A 241 -24.24 19.23 -13.82
CA LEU A 241 -22.86 19.34 -14.28
C LEU A 241 -22.71 18.97 -15.76
N GLY A 242 -23.42 17.94 -16.23
CA GLY A 242 -23.46 17.58 -17.66
C GLY A 242 -24.01 18.68 -18.56
N ARG A 243 -25.00 19.46 -18.06
CA ARG A 243 -25.59 20.57 -18.82
C ARG A 243 -24.70 21.81 -18.88
N ILE A 244 -23.95 22.11 -17.81
CA ILE A 244 -23.06 23.29 -17.77
C ILE A 244 -21.66 23.05 -18.31
N ASN A 245 -21.28 21.81 -18.59
CA ASN A 245 -19.95 21.47 -19.07
C ASN A 245 -19.84 21.70 -20.60
N THR A 246 -19.91 22.96 -20.99
CA THR A 246 -19.83 23.40 -22.39
C THR A 246 -18.45 23.13 -23.01
N LEU A 247 -17.38 23.18 -22.21
CA LEU A 247 -16.01 22.92 -22.66
C LEU A 247 -15.86 21.47 -23.14
N GLU A 248 -16.30 20.50 -22.37
CA GLU A 248 -16.27 19.09 -22.75
C GLU A 248 -17.12 18.82 -23.99
N ASN A 249 -18.28 19.47 -24.08
CA ASN A 249 -19.16 19.35 -25.26
C ASN A 249 -18.55 19.97 -26.52
N SER A 250 -17.73 21.01 -26.41
CA SER A 250 -17.08 21.67 -27.54
C SER A 250 -15.76 21.01 -27.98
N MET A 251 -15.11 20.22 -27.11
CA MET A 251 -13.82 19.59 -27.35
C MET A 251 -13.89 18.07 -27.15
N ARG A 252 -14.92 17.42 -27.68
CA ARG A 252 -15.20 16.00 -27.49
C ARG A 252 -14.08 15.06 -27.90
N ASP A 253 -13.21 15.49 -28.80
CA ASP A 253 -12.10 14.69 -29.35
C ASP A 253 -10.76 14.96 -28.65
N ASP A 254 -10.70 15.86 -27.65
CA ASP A 254 -9.47 16.06 -26.86
C ASP A 254 -9.24 14.86 -25.93
N PRO A 255 -8.16 14.09 -26.08
CA PRO A 255 -7.89 12.88 -25.28
C PRO A 255 -7.89 13.13 -23.76
N ARG A 256 -7.52 14.34 -23.31
CA ARG A 256 -7.50 14.70 -21.88
C ARG A 256 -8.91 14.89 -21.33
N LEU A 257 -9.81 15.49 -22.13
CA LEU A 257 -11.20 15.67 -21.76
C LEU A 257 -11.97 14.36 -21.82
N VAL A 258 -11.69 13.50 -22.81
CA VAL A 258 -12.23 12.13 -22.88
C VAL A 258 -11.82 11.34 -21.65
N SER A 259 -10.54 11.36 -21.26
CA SER A 259 -10.07 10.67 -20.05
C SER A 259 -10.72 11.23 -18.78
N SER A 260 -10.89 12.54 -18.67
CA SER A 260 -11.56 13.19 -17.53
C SER A 260 -13.04 12.81 -17.45
N ALA A 261 -13.73 12.75 -18.61
CA ALA A 261 -15.14 12.33 -18.68
C ALA A 261 -15.31 10.88 -18.25
N GLU A 262 -14.41 10.00 -18.69
CA GLU A 262 -14.41 8.59 -18.29
C GLU A 262 -14.18 8.40 -16.80
N CYS A 263 -13.17 9.08 -16.22
CA CYS A 263 -12.93 9.06 -14.77
C CYS A 263 -14.14 9.56 -13.98
N ARG A 264 -14.82 10.63 -14.45
CA ARG A 264 -16.03 11.16 -13.83
C ARG A 264 -17.19 10.16 -13.92
N LYS A 265 -17.38 9.52 -15.07
CA LYS A 265 -18.41 8.48 -15.26
C LYS A 265 -18.19 7.34 -14.27
N GLN A 266 -16.95 6.81 -14.18
CA GLN A 266 -16.60 5.76 -13.23
C GLN A 266 -16.83 6.18 -11.77
N ALA A 267 -16.51 7.43 -11.41
CA ALA A 267 -16.80 7.95 -10.07
C ALA A 267 -18.29 7.96 -9.76
N TYR A 268 -19.15 8.38 -10.71
CA TYR A 268 -20.60 8.36 -10.50
C TYR A 268 -21.17 6.94 -10.50
N GLU A 269 -20.66 6.03 -11.28
CA GLU A 269 -21.02 4.59 -11.22
C GLU A 269 -20.66 3.97 -9.88
N LEU A 270 -19.54 4.38 -9.29
CA LEU A 270 -19.13 3.96 -7.94
C LEU A 270 -20.07 4.56 -6.86
N ILE A 271 -20.47 5.83 -7.00
CA ILE A 271 -21.28 6.54 -6.01
C ILE A 271 -22.76 6.14 -6.08
N LEU A 272 -23.33 6.01 -7.29
CA LEU A 272 -24.76 5.80 -7.53
C LEU A 272 -25.11 4.37 -7.92
N GLY A 273 -24.12 3.56 -8.28
CA GLY A 273 -24.31 2.19 -8.71
C GLY A 273 -24.00 1.15 -7.62
N ASP A 274 -23.96 -0.11 -8.05
CA ASP A 274 -23.67 -1.25 -7.18
C ASP A 274 -22.22 -1.33 -6.70
N GLY A 275 -21.34 -0.45 -7.23
CA GLY A 275 -19.91 -0.42 -6.86
C GLY A 275 -19.69 -0.19 -5.36
N GLY A 276 -20.50 0.68 -4.74
CA GLY A 276 -20.44 0.94 -3.30
C GLY A 276 -20.83 -0.26 -2.43
N LYS A 277 -21.67 -1.16 -2.92
CA LYS A 277 -22.16 -2.32 -2.16
C LYS A 277 -21.08 -3.35 -1.82
N VAL A 278 -19.96 -3.34 -2.54
CA VAL A 278 -18.83 -4.24 -2.22
C VAL A 278 -18.23 -3.93 -0.85
N PHE A 279 -18.28 -2.68 -0.43
CA PHE A 279 -17.76 -2.23 0.86
C PHE A 279 -18.72 -2.50 2.03
N ASP A 280 -20.00 -2.76 1.74
CA ASP A 280 -21.00 -3.03 2.78
C ASP A 280 -20.92 -4.47 3.27
N CYS A 281 -20.27 -4.66 4.43
CA CYS A 281 -20.16 -5.95 5.09
C CYS A 281 -21.42 -6.36 5.87
N SER A 282 -22.49 -5.55 5.88
CA SER A 282 -23.75 -5.91 6.56
C SER A 282 -24.48 -7.09 5.90
N SER A 283 -24.16 -7.36 4.64
CA SER A 283 -24.67 -8.52 3.90
C SER A 283 -24.00 -9.85 4.27
N GLU A 284 -22.89 -9.80 4.98
CA GLU A 284 -22.18 -11.00 5.46
C GLU A 284 -22.78 -11.50 6.78
N LYS A 285 -22.68 -12.80 7.02
CA LYS A 285 -23.14 -13.40 8.29
C LYS A 285 -22.36 -12.80 9.46
N ASP A 286 -23.05 -12.47 10.55
CA ASP A 286 -22.40 -11.95 11.76
C ASP A 286 -21.31 -12.90 12.28
N THR A 287 -21.54 -14.21 12.21
CA THR A 287 -20.53 -15.22 12.59
C THR A 287 -19.25 -15.12 11.79
N LEU A 288 -19.31 -14.83 10.47
CA LEU A 288 -18.13 -14.63 9.64
C LEU A 288 -17.43 -13.32 10.00
N ARG A 289 -18.19 -12.25 10.20
CA ARG A 289 -17.66 -10.95 10.63
C ARG A 289 -16.93 -11.05 11.97
N GLU A 290 -17.49 -11.83 12.92
CA GLU A 290 -16.87 -12.14 14.20
C GLU A 290 -15.60 -12.99 14.05
N GLN A 291 -15.58 -13.96 13.13
CA GLN A 291 -14.39 -14.76 12.82
C GLN A 291 -13.22 -13.89 12.32
N TYR A 292 -13.47 -12.92 11.48
CA TYR A 292 -12.45 -11.93 11.07
C TYR A 292 -12.01 -11.01 12.22
N GLY A 293 -12.85 -10.83 13.21
CA GLY A 293 -12.72 -9.84 14.27
C GLY A 293 -13.41 -8.52 13.92
N LEU A 294 -14.18 -7.99 14.89
CA LEU A 294 -14.92 -6.73 14.73
C LEU A 294 -14.01 -5.50 14.95
N THR A 295 -12.82 -5.55 14.39
CA THR A 295 -11.82 -4.47 14.42
C THR A 295 -11.64 -3.89 13.04
N THR A 296 -11.07 -2.70 12.94
CA THR A 296 -10.75 -2.07 11.65
C THR A 296 -9.94 -2.99 10.75
N PHE A 297 -8.92 -3.69 11.31
CA PHE A 297 -8.08 -4.61 10.55
C PHE A 297 -8.86 -5.86 10.11
N GLY A 298 -9.56 -6.52 11.02
CA GLY A 298 -10.33 -7.74 10.70
C GLY A 298 -11.39 -7.49 9.63
N GLN A 299 -12.17 -6.40 9.76
CA GLN A 299 -13.18 -6.04 8.77
C GLN A 299 -12.54 -5.54 7.45
N SER A 300 -11.34 -4.96 7.48
CA SER A 300 -10.59 -4.67 6.25
C SER A 300 -10.22 -5.97 5.50
N CYS A 301 -9.85 -7.03 6.21
CA CYS A 301 -9.59 -8.34 5.60
C CYS A 301 -10.85 -8.89 4.92
N LEU A 302 -12.03 -8.77 5.54
CA LEU A 302 -13.30 -9.18 4.95
C LEU A 302 -13.63 -8.35 3.68
N VAL A 303 -13.48 -7.02 3.75
CA VAL A 303 -13.66 -6.15 2.57
C VAL A 303 -12.68 -6.53 1.45
N ALA A 304 -11.43 -6.85 1.77
CA ALA A 304 -10.45 -7.26 0.77
C ALA A 304 -10.85 -8.56 0.06
N ARG A 305 -11.38 -9.57 0.77
CA ARG A 305 -11.93 -10.78 0.15
C ARG A 305 -13.06 -10.44 -0.82
N ARG A 306 -14.01 -9.59 -0.42
CA ARG A 306 -15.13 -9.14 -1.27
C ARG A 306 -14.67 -8.38 -2.52
N LEU A 307 -13.62 -7.58 -2.39
CA LEU A 307 -13.00 -6.88 -3.53
C LEU A 307 -12.36 -7.87 -4.52
N VAL A 308 -11.68 -8.91 -4.01
CA VAL A 308 -11.12 -9.99 -4.85
C VAL A 308 -12.22 -10.74 -5.60
N GLU A 309 -13.36 -11.05 -4.98
CA GLU A 309 -14.52 -11.65 -5.65
C GLU A 309 -15.03 -10.80 -6.81
N ARG A 310 -14.87 -9.49 -6.75
CA ARG A 310 -15.22 -8.55 -7.82
C ARG A 310 -14.08 -8.33 -8.81
N GLY A 311 -12.99 -9.09 -8.67
CA GLY A 311 -11.86 -9.09 -9.59
C GLY A 311 -10.92 -7.89 -9.44
N VAL A 312 -10.92 -7.18 -8.32
CA VAL A 312 -10.01 -6.05 -8.08
C VAL A 312 -8.57 -6.54 -8.12
N PRO A 313 -7.71 -5.99 -9.00
CA PRO A 313 -6.34 -6.50 -9.19
C PRO A 313 -5.41 -6.26 -8.01
N TYR A 314 -5.54 -5.13 -7.28
CA TYR A 314 -4.64 -4.81 -6.17
C TYR A 314 -5.35 -4.13 -5.01
N ILE A 315 -5.21 -4.72 -3.83
CA ILE A 315 -5.79 -4.22 -2.59
C ILE A 315 -4.68 -4.11 -1.55
N THR A 316 -4.56 -2.95 -0.89
CA THR A 316 -3.70 -2.77 0.26
C THR A 316 -4.54 -2.58 1.52
N ILE A 317 -4.27 -3.38 2.54
CA ILE A 317 -4.77 -3.19 3.91
C ILE A 317 -3.67 -2.49 4.70
N ASN A 318 -3.85 -1.21 5.03
CA ASN A 318 -2.88 -0.48 5.81
C ASN A 318 -3.13 -0.69 7.31
N TYR A 319 -2.35 -1.57 7.92
CA TYR A 319 -2.43 -1.88 9.34
C TYR A 319 -1.34 -1.14 10.12
N GLN A 320 -1.69 0.03 10.66
CA GLN A 320 -0.78 0.95 11.33
C GLN A 320 -0.44 0.54 12.77
N GLY A 321 0.59 1.20 13.34
CA GLY A 321 0.93 1.13 14.76
C GLY A 321 1.94 0.04 15.10
N TRP A 322 2.81 -0.32 14.18
CA TRP A 322 3.92 -1.24 14.39
C TRP A 322 5.24 -0.54 14.74
N ASP A 323 5.24 0.79 14.77
CA ASP A 323 6.39 1.61 15.17
C ASP A 323 6.54 1.67 16.69
N THR A 324 7.00 0.57 17.27
CA THR A 324 6.98 0.31 18.70
C THR A 324 8.31 0.62 19.39
N HIS A 325 8.73 1.87 19.32
CA HIS A 325 9.92 2.36 20.03
C HIS A 325 9.81 2.28 21.56
N LYS A 326 8.58 2.20 22.08
CA LYS A 326 8.27 2.08 23.49
C LYS A 326 7.23 1.00 23.71
N ASP A 327 7.25 0.38 24.86
CA ASP A 327 6.22 -0.57 25.30
C ASP A 327 5.89 -1.64 24.21
N HIS A 328 6.95 -2.14 23.55
CA HIS A 328 6.82 -3.05 22.41
C HIS A 328 5.97 -4.29 22.74
N PHE A 329 6.28 -4.98 23.83
CA PHE A 329 5.59 -6.21 24.20
C PHE A 329 4.11 -6.03 24.57
N PRO A 330 3.71 -4.99 25.33
CA PRO A 330 2.30 -4.65 25.48
C PRO A 330 1.60 -4.36 24.16
N ALA A 331 2.26 -3.71 23.22
CA ALA A 331 1.71 -3.46 21.89
C ALA A 331 1.53 -4.78 21.11
N MET A 332 2.52 -5.68 21.13
CA MET A 332 2.44 -6.99 20.46
C MET A 332 1.31 -7.85 21.03
N ARG A 333 1.11 -7.89 22.36
CA ARG A 333 0.01 -8.62 22.99
C ARG A 333 -1.38 -8.14 22.55
N ARG A 334 -1.52 -6.91 22.09
CA ARG A 334 -2.78 -6.40 21.52
C ARG A 334 -2.87 -6.66 20.02
N LYS A 335 -1.78 -6.43 19.27
CA LYS A 335 -1.79 -6.44 17.79
C LYS A 335 -1.69 -7.84 17.20
N LEU A 336 -0.90 -8.72 17.77
CA LEU A 336 -0.68 -10.05 17.20
C LEU A 336 -1.95 -10.92 17.22
N PRO A 337 -2.76 -10.97 18.29
CA PRO A 337 -4.03 -11.69 18.23
C PRO A 337 -5.03 -11.14 17.21
N GLU A 338 -5.00 -9.81 16.96
CA GLU A 338 -5.81 -9.19 15.93
C GLU A 338 -5.31 -9.57 14.52
N LEU A 339 -3.98 -9.51 14.30
CA LEU A 339 -3.35 -9.97 13.06
C LEU A 339 -3.63 -11.45 12.79
N ASP A 340 -3.46 -12.30 13.81
CA ASP A 340 -3.69 -13.74 13.75
C ASP A 340 -5.11 -14.05 13.30
N LYS A 341 -6.09 -13.44 13.97
CA LYS A 341 -7.50 -13.64 13.69
C LYS A 341 -7.89 -13.19 12.29
N GLY A 342 -7.53 -11.97 11.92
CA GLY A 342 -7.90 -11.39 10.62
C GLY A 342 -7.22 -12.10 9.45
N LEU A 343 -5.91 -12.34 9.53
CA LEU A 343 -5.14 -12.96 8.44
C LEU A 343 -5.46 -14.46 8.30
N ALA A 344 -5.56 -15.21 9.41
CA ALA A 344 -5.90 -16.62 9.34
C ALA A 344 -7.31 -16.83 8.76
N THR A 345 -8.29 -16.01 9.18
CA THR A 345 -9.64 -16.05 8.61
C THR A 345 -9.64 -15.68 7.13
N LEU A 346 -8.85 -14.67 6.73
CA LEU A 346 -8.72 -14.30 5.32
C LEU A 346 -8.19 -15.45 4.45
N LEU A 347 -7.14 -16.13 4.89
CA LEU A 347 -6.57 -17.26 4.15
C LEU A 347 -7.58 -18.40 4.01
N GLN A 348 -8.31 -18.73 5.09
CA GLN A 348 -9.33 -19.76 5.07
C GLN A 348 -10.50 -19.37 4.16
N ASP A 349 -11.01 -18.16 4.29
CA ASP A 349 -12.16 -17.67 3.53
C ASP A 349 -11.85 -17.58 2.02
N LEU A 350 -10.64 -17.11 1.65
CA LEU A 350 -10.17 -17.15 0.26
C LEU A 350 -10.09 -18.59 -0.28
N GLN A 351 -9.66 -19.54 0.53
CA GLN A 351 -9.60 -20.95 0.14
C GLN A 351 -11.01 -21.54 -0.03
N ASP A 352 -11.91 -21.29 0.91
CA ASP A 352 -13.29 -21.81 0.88
C ASP A 352 -14.07 -21.28 -0.34
N HIS A 353 -13.71 -20.08 -0.83
CA HIS A 353 -14.29 -19.51 -2.06
C HIS A 353 -13.49 -19.87 -3.32
N GLY A 354 -12.44 -20.69 -3.26
CA GLY A 354 -11.59 -21.04 -4.40
C GLY A 354 -10.82 -19.87 -4.98
N LEU A 355 -10.58 -18.82 -4.18
CA LEU A 355 -9.91 -17.58 -4.60
C LEU A 355 -8.41 -17.58 -4.26
N LEU A 356 -7.98 -18.38 -3.27
CA LEU A 356 -6.60 -18.36 -2.79
C LEU A 356 -5.60 -18.72 -3.89
N GLU A 357 -5.90 -19.69 -4.74
CA GLU A 357 -5.02 -20.12 -5.83
C GLU A 357 -4.72 -19.01 -6.85
N SER A 358 -5.63 -18.04 -6.99
CA SER A 358 -5.49 -16.93 -7.94
C SER A 358 -5.25 -15.57 -7.27
N THR A 359 -5.06 -15.54 -5.94
CA THR A 359 -4.84 -14.32 -5.16
C THR A 359 -3.54 -14.41 -4.39
N ILE A 360 -2.58 -13.54 -4.69
CA ILE A 360 -1.38 -13.40 -3.87
C ILE A 360 -1.78 -12.64 -2.59
N VAL A 361 -1.51 -13.21 -1.44
CA VAL A 361 -1.58 -12.52 -0.14
C VAL A 361 -0.16 -12.36 0.36
N TRP A 362 0.25 -11.13 0.72
CA TRP A 362 1.53 -10.89 1.33
C TRP A 362 1.43 -9.89 2.49
N CYS A 363 2.16 -10.17 3.55
CA CYS A 363 2.13 -9.44 4.79
C CYS A 363 3.55 -9.13 5.24
N CYS A 364 3.92 -7.86 5.23
CA CYS A 364 5.16 -7.34 5.81
C CYS A 364 5.04 -5.83 6.06
N GLY A 365 6.03 -5.26 6.75
CA GLY A 365 6.23 -3.82 6.84
C GLY A 365 7.40 -3.34 5.98
N GLU A 366 7.78 -2.09 6.17
CA GLU A 366 8.90 -1.47 5.45
C GLU A 366 10.27 -1.99 5.91
N PHE A 367 10.39 -2.49 7.15
CA PHE A 367 11.58 -3.10 7.76
C PHE A 367 11.18 -3.93 8.98
N GLY A 368 12.15 -4.51 9.67
CA GLY A 368 12.02 -5.15 10.97
C GLY A 368 12.29 -4.21 12.14
N ARG A 369 12.47 -4.80 13.32
CA ARG A 369 12.84 -4.08 14.55
C ARG A 369 14.16 -4.59 15.09
N THR A 370 14.91 -3.71 15.83
CA THR A 370 16.19 -4.12 16.42
C THR A 370 16.02 -5.41 17.23
N PRO A 371 16.86 -6.43 16.99
CA PRO A 371 16.77 -7.70 17.71
C PRO A 371 16.97 -7.55 19.22
N LYS A 372 17.93 -6.74 19.62
CA LYS A 372 18.15 -6.43 21.05
C LYS A 372 17.10 -5.46 21.54
N VAL A 373 16.48 -5.82 22.68
CA VAL A 373 15.46 -5.00 23.37
C VAL A 373 16.13 -3.83 24.06
N ASP A 374 15.60 -2.64 23.90
CA ASP A 374 16.02 -1.45 24.62
C ASP A 374 15.18 -1.31 25.90
N THR A 375 15.77 -1.69 27.04
CA THR A 375 15.08 -1.74 28.33
C THR A 375 15.19 -0.45 29.13
N GLU A 376 16.09 0.46 28.75
CA GLU A 376 16.30 1.71 29.46
C GLU A 376 15.15 2.72 29.23
N ALA A 377 14.95 3.61 30.19
CA ALA A 377 14.04 4.75 30.01
C ALA A 377 14.58 5.67 28.91
N PRO A 378 13.72 6.22 28.03
CA PRO A 378 12.25 6.16 28.02
C PRO A 378 11.66 4.99 27.23
N TRP A 379 12.46 4.03 26.77
CA TRP A 379 12.06 2.99 25.81
C TRP A 379 11.26 1.85 26.43
N ASN A 380 11.55 1.49 27.69
CA ASN A 380 10.79 0.51 28.48
C ASN A 380 10.49 -0.80 27.74
N GLY A 381 11.50 -1.40 27.14
CA GLY A 381 11.32 -2.61 26.35
C GLY A 381 10.87 -2.35 24.91
N GLY A 382 11.30 -1.22 24.34
CA GLY A 382 11.09 -0.88 22.95
C GLY A 382 12.10 -1.50 21.99
N ARG A 383 11.84 -1.30 20.69
CA ARG A 383 12.75 -1.71 19.60
C ARG A 383 12.87 -0.60 18.57
N GLY A 384 14.10 -0.32 18.11
CA GLY A 384 14.38 0.64 17.03
C GLY A 384 14.08 0.06 15.63
N HIS A 385 14.28 0.88 14.59
CA HIS A 385 14.14 0.46 13.18
C HIS A 385 15.27 -0.46 12.76
N TYR A 386 14.98 -1.48 11.94
CA TYR A 386 15.99 -2.44 11.51
C TYR A 386 15.74 -2.99 10.11
N GLY A 387 16.43 -2.42 9.13
CA GLY A 387 16.33 -2.84 7.72
C GLY A 387 17.29 -3.97 7.32
N LYS A 388 18.19 -4.43 8.23
CA LYS A 388 19.16 -5.48 7.92
C LYS A 388 18.53 -6.86 7.81
N VAL A 389 17.46 -7.12 8.55
CA VAL A 389 16.68 -8.34 8.45
C VAL A 389 15.22 -8.09 8.90
N PHE A 390 14.29 -8.65 8.16
CA PHE A 390 12.88 -8.69 8.50
C PHE A 390 12.18 -9.87 7.81
N SER A 391 10.94 -10.12 8.18
CA SER A 391 10.21 -11.28 7.67
C SER A 391 8.97 -10.86 6.89
N ALA A 392 8.57 -11.69 5.93
CA ALA A 392 7.31 -11.59 5.23
C ALA A 392 6.57 -12.93 5.23
N LEU A 393 5.24 -12.88 5.29
CA LEU A 393 4.37 -14.01 5.01
C LEU A 393 3.79 -13.85 3.62
N VAL A 394 3.79 -14.93 2.83
CA VAL A 394 3.27 -14.96 1.46
C VAL A 394 2.39 -16.19 1.25
N ALA A 395 1.28 -16.03 0.52
CA ALA A 395 0.34 -17.12 0.28
C ALA A 395 -0.37 -16.98 -1.08
N GLY A 396 -0.85 -18.08 -1.61
CA GLY A 396 -1.73 -18.13 -2.76
C GLY A 396 -1.13 -17.64 -4.07
N GLY A 397 -1.96 -17.38 -5.08
CA GLY A 397 -1.54 -16.83 -6.38
C GLY A 397 -0.54 -17.69 -7.17
N GLY A 398 -0.48 -18.99 -6.88
CA GLY A 398 0.47 -19.92 -7.48
C GLY A 398 1.80 -20.03 -6.74
N LEU A 399 1.93 -19.41 -5.56
CA LEU A 399 3.05 -19.62 -4.64
C LEU A 399 2.92 -20.97 -3.93
N LYS A 400 4.04 -21.71 -3.80
CA LYS A 400 4.08 -22.91 -2.96
C LYS A 400 3.96 -22.53 -1.49
N ALA A 401 3.11 -23.22 -0.77
CA ALA A 401 2.90 -23.06 0.65
C ALA A 401 3.78 -23.99 1.49
N GLY A 402 3.84 -23.79 2.81
CA GLY A 402 4.59 -24.61 3.75
C GLY A 402 6.09 -24.47 3.69
N GLN A 403 6.62 -23.44 3.04
CA GLN A 403 8.07 -23.23 2.87
C GLN A 403 8.58 -22.14 3.81
N VAL A 404 9.86 -22.24 4.18
CA VAL A 404 10.61 -21.16 4.81
C VAL A 404 11.79 -20.80 3.92
N ILE A 405 11.80 -19.56 3.43
CA ILE A 405 12.84 -19.06 2.54
C ILE A 405 13.84 -18.24 3.33
N GLY A 406 15.11 -18.66 3.25
CA GLY A 406 16.21 -18.03 3.94
C GLY A 406 16.14 -18.14 5.46
N SER A 407 17.14 -17.62 6.12
CA SER A 407 17.22 -17.58 7.57
C SER A 407 17.97 -16.33 8.05
N SER A 408 17.66 -15.88 9.26
CA SER A 408 18.51 -14.98 10.02
C SER A 408 19.46 -15.76 10.91
N ASP A 409 20.46 -15.08 11.48
CA ASP A 409 21.38 -15.67 12.42
C ASP A 409 20.69 -16.02 13.76
N ALA A 410 21.47 -16.58 14.70
CA ALA A 410 20.95 -17.07 15.98
C ALA A 410 20.29 -15.99 16.84
N LYS A 411 20.60 -14.71 16.60
CA LYS A 411 20.05 -13.56 17.32
C LYS A 411 19.06 -12.75 16.51
N GLY A 412 18.88 -13.07 15.23
CA GLY A 412 18.04 -12.30 14.32
C GLY A 412 18.68 -10.97 13.92
N GLU A 413 19.99 -10.83 14.00
CA GLU A 413 20.70 -9.59 13.70
C GLU A 413 21.08 -9.43 12.23
N LEU A 414 21.37 -10.54 11.56
CA LEU A 414 21.81 -10.54 10.17
C LEU A 414 21.11 -11.65 9.38
N VAL A 415 20.98 -11.44 8.09
CA VAL A 415 20.63 -12.52 7.18
C VAL A 415 21.79 -13.52 7.14
N LYS A 416 21.49 -14.79 7.42
CA LYS A 416 22.45 -15.89 7.38
C LYS A 416 22.47 -16.58 6.03
N ASP A 417 21.29 -16.93 5.51
CA ASP A 417 21.13 -17.64 4.26
C ASP A 417 20.12 -16.98 3.35
N ARG A 418 20.33 -17.09 2.04
CA ARG A 418 19.38 -16.71 0.99
C ARG A 418 18.80 -15.31 1.22
N PRO A 419 19.57 -14.22 1.11
CA PRO A 419 19.04 -12.87 1.22
C PRO A 419 17.95 -12.63 0.16
N VAL A 420 16.85 -12.02 0.59
CA VAL A 420 15.73 -11.62 -0.28
C VAL A 420 15.61 -10.10 -0.23
N TYR A 421 15.84 -9.48 -1.36
CA TYR A 421 15.65 -8.03 -1.51
C TYR A 421 14.25 -7.72 -2.05
N PRO A 422 13.73 -6.50 -1.86
CA PRO A 422 12.42 -6.12 -2.39
C PRO A 422 12.23 -6.45 -3.87
N VAL A 423 13.24 -6.24 -4.71
CA VAL A 423 13.17 -6.56 -6.15
C VAL A 423 12.94 -8.04 -6.43
N ASP A 424 13.49 -8.94 -5.61
CA ASP A 424 13.35 -10.39 -5.79
C ASP A 424 11.91 -10.82 -5.57
N PHE A 425 11.30 -10.29 -4.52
CA PHE A 425 9.92 -10.56 -4.16
C PHE A 425 8.95 -9.93 -5.17
N ILE A 426 9.12 -8.64 -5.48
CA ILE A 426 8.28 -7.90 -6.43
C ILE A 426 8.33 -8.56 -7.81
N GLY A 427 9.54 -8.90 -8.30
CA GLY A 427 9.71 -9.56 -9.59
C GLY A 427 9.05 -10.93 -9.65
N THR A 428 9.09 -11.69 -8.55
CA THR A 428 8.38 -12.97 -8.44
C THR A 428 6.86 -12.77 -8.54
N MET A 429 6.31 -11.76 -7.84
CA MET A 429 4.87 -11.44 -7.93
C MET A 429 4.48 -11.01 -9.35
N TYR A 430 5.29 -10.16 -10.01
CA TYR A 430 5.00 -9.75 -11.38
C TYR A 430 4.96 -10.95 -12.33
N GLY A 431 5.91 -11.89 -12.20
CA GLY A 431 5.90 -13.13 -12.98
C GLY A 431 4.61 -13.94 -12.78
N LEU A 432 4.15 -14.09 -11.53
CA LEU A 432 2.88 -14.79 -11.22
C LEU A 432 1.65 -14.05 -11.78
N LEU A 433 1.68 -12.74 -11.80
CA LEU A 433 0.63 -11.89 -12.40
C LEU A 433 0.71 -11.88 -13.94
N GLY A 434 1.73 -12.49 -14.55
CA GLY A 434 1.94 -12.43 -15.99
C GLY A 434 2.38 -11.05 -16.48
N ILE A 435 3.03 -10.26 -15.63
CA ILE A 435 3.66 -8.98 -15.98
C ILE A 435 5.13 -9.27 -16.31
N ASP A 436 5.59 -8.89 -17.50
CA ASP A 436 7.00 -9.06 -17.87
C ASP A 436 7.88 -8.06 -17.08
N PRO A 437 8.80 -8.55 -16.22
CA PRO A 437 9.69 -7.68 -15.47
C PRO A 437 10.63 -6.83 -16.36
N ASN A 438 10.86 -7.25 -17.60
CA ASN A 438 11.69 -6.53 -18.54
C ASN A 438 10.92 -5.55 -19.44
N ALA A 439 9.60 -5.52 -19.34
CA ALA A 439 8.80 -4.55 -20.07
C ALA A 439 9.13 -3.12 -19.62
N ASN A 440 8.95 -2.16 -20.51
CA ASN A 440 9.13 -0.75 -20.21
C ASN A 440 7.84 -0.16 -19.63
N LEU A 441 7.98 0.66 -18.60
CA LEU A 441 6.92 1.52 -18.10
C LEU A 441 6.79 2.75 -19.02
N PRO A 442 5.58 3.24 -19.27
CA PRO A 442 5.38 4.48 -20.03
C PRO A 442 5.87 5.67 -19.20
N HIS A 443 7.00 6.25 -19.63
CA HIS A 443 7.58 7.40 -18.96
C HIS A 443 7.20 8.70 -19.71
N PRO A 444 6.72 9.77 -19.03
CA PRO A 444 6.23 10.98 -19.70
C PRO A 444 7.29 11.73 -20.48
N GLN A 445 8.57 11.52 -20.18
CA GLN A 445 9.72 12.11 -20.91
C GLN A 445 10.35 11.14 -21.92
N GLY A 446 9.73 9.98 -22.20
CA GLY A 446 10.25 8.99 -23.13
C GLY A 446 11.50 8.24 -22.64
N LYS A 447 11.80 8.29 -21.35
CA LYS A 447 12.91 7.51 -20.78
C LYS A 447 12.59 6.01 -20.80
N GLU A 448 13.59 5.19 -21.08
CA GLU A 448 13.47 3.74 -20.93
C GLU A 448 13.57 3.37 -19.44
N VAL A 449 12.45 2.99 -18.86
CA VAL A 449 12.36 2.55 -17.46
C VAL A 449 11.73 1.17 -17.44
N ARG A 450 12.46 0.16 -17.01
CA ARG A 450 11.93 -1.20 -16.87
C ARG A 450 10.96 -1.32 -15.70
N VAL A 451 10.03 -2.26 -15.81
CA VAL A 451 9.11 -2.63 -14.72
C VAL A 451 9.90 -2.98 -13.46
N MET A 452 10.94 -3.83 -13.60
CA MET A 452 11.84 -4.17 -12.50
C MET A 452 13.14 -3.36 -12.57
N ALA A 453 13.60 -2.93 -11.39
CA ALA A 453 14.92 -2.31 -11.28
C ALA A 453 16.02 -3.32 -11.62
N SER A 454 17.03 -2.86 -12.36
CA SER A 454 18.21 -3.66 -12.72
C SER A 454 19.38 -3.40 -11.77
N ALA A 455 20.40 -4.26 -11.83
CA ALA A 455 21.65 -4.05 -11.11
C ALA A 455 22.37 -2.75 -11.53
N GLU A 456 22.22 -2.33 -12.79
CA GLU A 456 22.75 -1.07 -13.33
C GLU A 456 22.12 0.15 -12.68
N GLU A 457 20.84 0.04 -12.25
CA GLU A 457 20.11 1.05 -11.48
C GLU A 457 20.42 0.97 -9.97
N GLY A 458 21.42 0.15 -9.57
CA GLY A 458 21.85 0.00 -8.17
C GLY A 458 20.96 -0.93 -7.33
N ALA A 459 20.06 -1.70 -7.94
CA ALA A 459 19.25 -2.67 -7.24
C ALA A 459 20.10 -3.86 -6.78
N LYS A 460 20.05 -4.17 -5.48
CA LYS A 460 20.60 -5.41 -4.94
C LYS A 460 19.57 -6.52 -5.11
N SER A 461 20.02 -7.71 -5.50
CA SER A 461 19.17 -8.88 -5.72
C SER A 461 19.87 -10.15 -5.22
N GLY A 462 19.10 -11.02 -4.58
CA GLY A 462 19.47 -12.40 -4.27
C GLY A 462 18.89 -13.41 -5.29
N GLY A 463 18.18 -12.90 -6.30
CA GLY A 463 17.47 -13.67 -7.33
C GLY A 463 15.99 -13.92 -7.00
N LEU A 464 15.18 -14.06 -8.03
CA LEU A 464 13.74 -14.35 -7.88
C LEU A 464 13.50 -15.60 -7.03
N LEU A 465 12.36 -15.64 -6.35
CA LEU A 465 11.96 -16.72 -5.42
C LEU A 465 11.47 -17.97 -6.19
N LYS A 466 12.37 -18.59 -6.96
CA LYS A 466 12.05 -19.79 -7.75
C LYS A 466 11.62 -20.97 -6.88
N GLU A 467 12.04 -20.99 -5.64
CA GLU A 467 11.69 -21.99 -4.63
C GLU A 467 10.17 -21.97 -4.33
N LEU A 468 9.54 -20.80 -4.49
CA LEU A 468 8.13 -20.59 -4.20
C LEU A 468 7.21 -20.71 -5.43
N VAL A 469 7.72 -20.90 -6.65
CA VAL A 469 6.91 -20.87 -7.89
C VAL A 469 6.77 -22.25 -8.54
#